data_a0db3912c001498994bab41187bdf741
#
_entry.id   a0db3912c001498994bab41187bdf741
#
_cell.length_a   1.000
_cell.length_b   1.000
_cell.length_c   1.000
_cell.angle_alpha   90.00
_cell.angle_beta   90.00
_cell.angle_gamma   90.00
#
_symmetry.space_group_name_H-M   'P 1'
#
loop_
_entity.id
_entity.type
_entity.pdbx_description
1 polymer ?
#
loop_
_entity_poly.entity_id
_entity_poly.type
_entity_poly.pdbx_seq_one_letter_code
_entity_poly.pdbx_strand_id
1 'polypeptide(L)'
;MVLSVLFVTITIKAEEKKLKHLRHFVCFKYKNNISEDKITEIEKDFIKLEKKIDDIKGFEKGLNNSPEGLNKGFKHCYLITFDSKEGRDRYLVHSDHKKFSELVGPVVEDVFVVDYWATK
;
A
#
# COMPACT_ATOMS: atom_id res chain seq x y z
N MET A 1 -15.30 -38.68 14.86
CA MET A 1 -15.97 -37.39 14.59
C MET A 1 -15.34 -36.23 15.30
N VAL A 2 -15.00 -36.32 16.59
CA VAL A 2 -14.34 -35.24 17.36
C VAL A 2 -12.96 -34.90 16.81
N LEU A 3 -12.20 -35.89 16.34
CA LEU A 3 -10.87 -35.73 15.73
C LEU A 3 -10.90 -34.94 14.41
N SER A 4 -11.96 -35.09 13.59
CA SER A 4 -12.10 -34.35 12.33
C SER A 4 -12.32 -32.87 12.55
N VAL A 5 -13.11 -32.49 13.56
CA VAL A 5 -13.39 -31.09 13.90
C VAL A 5 -12.13 -30.39 14.41
N LEU A 6 -11.36 -31.06 15.28
CA LEU A 6 -10.10 -30.55 15.81
C LEU A 6 -9.07 -30.31 14.68
N PHE A 7 -8.98 -31.23 13.73
CA PHE A 7 -8.06 -31.13 12.60
C PHE A 7 -8.39 -29.92 11.70
N VAL A 8 -9.66 -29.69 11.40
CA VAL A 8 -10.11 -28.53 10.61
C VAL A 8 -9.75 -27.22 11.31
N THR A 9 -9.94 -27.12 12.63
CA THR A 9 -9.60 -25.93 13.41
C THR A 9 -8.10 -25.61 13.36
N ILE A 10 -7.25 -26.62 13.44
CA ILE A 10 -5.77 -26.44 13.35
C ILE A 10 -5.39 -25.93 11.97
N THR A 11 -6.00 -26.46 10.89
CA THR A 11 -5.73 -26.04 9.52
C THR A 11 -6.09 -24.57 9.30
N ILE A 12 -7.26 -24.13 9.79
CA ILE A 12 -7.69 -22.72 9.68
C ILE A 12 -6.69 -21.79 10.38
N LYS A 13 -6.27 -22.11 11.59
CA LYS A 13 -5.28 -21.31 12.34
C LYS A 13 -3.93 -21.23 11.63
N ALA A 14 -3.48 -22.31 11.00
CA ALA A 14 -2.23 -22.33 10.25
C ALA A 14 -2.31 -21.42 9.01
N GLU A 15 -3.44 -21.38 8.31
CA GLU A 15 -3.66 -20.49 7.16
C GLU A 15 -3.73 -19.03 7.58
N GLU A 16 -4.42 -18.69 8.67
CA GLU A 16 -4.46 -17.35 9.23
C GLU A 16 -3.07 -16.84 9.59
N LYS A 17 -2.19 -17.69 10.14
CA LYS A 17 -0.80 -17.32 10.43
C LYS A 17 0.03 -17.03 9.18
N LYS A 18 -0.30 -17.63 8.03
CA LYS A 18 0.38 -17.37 6.76
C LYS A 18 -0.02 -16.02 6.16
N LEU A 19 -1.22 -15.52 6.47
CA LEU A 19 -1.78 -14.27 5.96
C LEU A 19 -1.49 -13.11 6.92
N LYS A 20 -0.19 -12.91 7.27
CA LYS A 20 0.23 -11.92 8.26
C LYS A 20 0.45 -10.53 7.71
N HIS A 21 0.77 -10.42 6.43
CA HIS A 21 1.18 -9.16 5.84
C HIS A 21 0.25 -8.80 4.68
N LEU A 22 -0.57 -7.79 4.92
CA LEU A 22 -1.39 -7.21 3.88
C LEU A 22 -0.56 -6.12 3.18
N ARG A 23 -0.33 -6.30 1.90
CA ARG A 23 0.38 -5.33 1.07
C ARG A 23 -0.62 -4.43 0.36
N HIS A 24 -0.34 -3.15 0.41
CA HIS A 24 -1.08 -2.10 -0.29
C HIS A 24 -0.11 -1.45 -1.26
N PHE A 25 -0.20 -1.83 -2.53
CA PHE A 25 0.68 -1.36 -3.58
C PHE A 25 0.03 -0.17 -4.29
N VAL A 26 0.72 0.95 -4.31
CA VAL A 26 0.22 2.21 -4.90
C VAL A 26 1.23 2.70 -5.91
N CYS A 27 0.77 3.04 -7.12
CA CYS A 27 1.59 3.72 -8.12
C CYS A 27 0.94 5.01 -8.56
N PHE A 28 1.74 6.06 -8.72
CA PHE A 28 1.29 7.34 -9.24
C PHE A 28 1.77 7.55 -10.68
N LYS A 29 0.86 8.08 -11.49
CA LYS A 29 1.16 8.67 -12.79
C LYS A 29 0.89 10.17 -12.67
N TYR A 30 1.94 10.97 -12.62
CA TYR A 30 1.80 12.43 -12.51
C TYR A 30 1.40 13.05 -13.84
N LYS A 31 0.72 14.19 -13.76
CA LYS A 31 0.45 15.04 -14.95
C LYS A 31 1.77 15.52 -15.54
N ASN A 32 1.78 15.80 -16.85
CA ASN A 32 3.01 16.06 -17.61
C ASN A 32 3.82 17.28 -17.14
N ASN A 33 3.19 18.27 -16.54
CA ASN A 33 3.82 19.55 -16.19
C ASN A 33 4.12 19.69 -14.69
N ILE A 34 4.14 18.58 -13.96
CA ILE A 34 4.46 18.62 -12.52
C ILE A 34 5.97 18.61 -12.35
N SER A 35 6.50 19.57 -11.58
CA SER A 35 7.93 19.69 -11.33
C SER A 35 8.48 18.56 -10.45
N GLU A 36 9.77 18.25 -10.63
CA GLU A 36 10.46 17.27 -9.78
C GLU A 36 10.45 17.69 -8.32
N ASP A 37 10.54 19.00 -8.03
CA ASP A 37 10.48 19.52 -6.66
C ASP A 37 9.11 19.25 -6.02
N LYS A 38 8.03 19.39 -6.80
CA LYS A 38 6.68 19.08 -6.31
C LYS A 38 6.52 17.58 -6.05
N ILE A 39 7.03 16.74 -6.93
CA ILE A 39 7.01 15.27 -6.75
C ILE A 39 7.79 14.89 -5.49
N THR A 40 8.96 15.48 -5.28
CA THR A 40 9.77 15.24 -4.07
C THR A 40 9.04 15.64 -2.79
N GLU A 41 8.35 16.78 -2.81
CA GLU A 41 7.54 17.24 -1.68
C GLU A 41 6.43 16.23 -1.36
N ILE A 42 5.70 15.79 -2.35
CA ILE A 42 4.62 14.80 -2.21
C ILE A 42 5.16 13.49 -1.63
N GLU A 43 6.29 13.01 -2.16
CA GLU A 43 6.92 11.78 -1.69
C GLU A 43 7.32 11.87 -0.22
N LYS A 44 7.91 13.00 0.20
CA LYS A 44 8.26 13.24 1.60
C LYS A 44 7.03 13.20 2.51
N ASP A 45 5.94 13.79 2.09
CA ASP A 45 4.70 13.80 2.88
C ASP A 45 4.07 12.41 2.94
N PHE A 46 4.16 11.65 1.86
CA PHE A 46 3.66 10.27 1.85
C PHE A 46 4.45 9.40 2.84
N ILE A 47 5.77 9.46 2.79
CA ILE A 47 6.64 8.70 3.70
C ILE A 47 6.39 9.03 5.17
N LYS A 48 6.11 10.29 5.48
CA LYS A 48 5.80 10.73 6.85
C LYS A 48 4.60 10.02 7.45
N LEU A 49 3.67 9.50 6.62
CA LEU A 49 2.51 8.77 7.13
C LEU A 49 2.90 7.54 7.94
N GLU A 50 4.03 6.92 7.64
CA GLU A 50 4.51 5.75 8.39
C GLU A 50 4.65 6.05 9.89
N LYS A 51 5.13 7.24 10.23
CA LYS A 51 5.28 7.67 11.62
C LYS A 51 4.00 8.21 12.24
N LYS A 52 3.08 8.70 11.42
CA LYS A 52 1.84 9.32 11.88
C LYS A 52 0.71 8.33 12.09
N ILE A 53 0.74 7.21 11.40
CA ILE A 53 -0.33 6.21 11.39
C ILE A 53 0.23 4.88 11.89
N ASP A 54 -0.12 4.50 13.11
CA ASP A 54 0.43 3.33 13.79
C ASP A 54 0.12 2.01 13.08
N ASP A 55 -0.96 1.97 12.30
CA ASP A 55 -1.34 0.77 11.55
C ASP A 55 -0.36 0.44 10.42
N ILE A 56 0.44 1.39 9.96
CA ILE A 56 1.46 1.15 8.95
C ILE A 56 2.63 0.40 9.60
N LYS A 57 2.89 -0.82 9.11
CA LYS A 57 3.96 -1.69 9.63
C LYS A 57 5.19 -1.73 8.73
N GLY A 58 5.07 -1.23 7.53
CA GLY A 58 6.17 -1.10 6.60
C GLY A 58 5.82 -0.12 5.49
N PHE A 59 6.82 0.56 4.99
CA PHE A 59 6.68 1.51 3.90
C PHE A 59 7.96 1.50 3.08
N GLU A 60 7.86 1.16 1.80
CA GLU A 60 8.97 1.23 0.88
C GLU A 60 8.54 1.89 -0.42
N LYS A 61 9.49 2.44 -1.14
CA LYS A 61 9.24 3.17 -2.39
C LYS A 61 10.29 2.83 -3.43
N GLY A 62 9.95 3.08 -4.68
CA GLY A 62 10.87 2.94 -5.78
C GLY A 62 10.32 3.53 -7.06
N LEU A 63 11.20 3.66 -8.04
CA LEU A 63 10.82 4.07 -9.39
C LEU A 63 10.77 2.86 -10.30
N ASN A 64 9.80 2.84 -11.21
CA ASN A 64 9.76 1.81 -12.23
C ASN A 64 11.06 1.81 -13.05
N ASN A 65 11.66 0.65 -13.19
CA ASN A 65 12.82 0.45 -14.06
C ASN A 65 12.68 -0.76 -14.99
N SER A 66 11.44 -1.26 -15.16
CA SER A 66 11.19 -2.38 -16.05
C SER A 66 11.46 -1.98 -17.51
N PRO A 67 12.25 -2.77 -18.25
CA PRO A 67 12.52 -2.49 -19.66
C PRO A 67 11.39 -2.94 -20.59
N GLU A 68 10.32 -3.55 -20.06
CA GLU A 68 9.25 -4.14 -20.88
C GLU A 68 8.31 -3.10 -21.49
N GLY A 69 8.26 -1.87 -20.94
CA GLY A 69 7.34 -0.84 -21.43
C GLY A 69 5.87 -1.11 -21.10
N LEU A 70 5.61 -1.87 -20.04
CA LEU A 70 4.25 -2.30 -19.65
C LEU A 70 3.70 -1.57 -18.43
N ASN A 71 4.39 -0.55 -17.94
CA ASN A 71 4.01 0.17 -16.72
C ASN A 71 2.90 1.21 -16.91
N LYS A 72 2.39 1.38 -18.12
CA LYS A 72 1.24 2.26 -18.41
C LYS A 72 1.42 3.73 -17.95
N GLY A 73 2.67 4.19 -17.87
CA GLY A 73 3.00 5.53 -17.39
C GLY A 73 3.09 5.67 -15.87
N PHE A 74 2.84 4.60 -15.11
CA PHE A 74 3.02 4.58 -13.65
C PHE A 74 4.48 4.39 -13.33
N LYS A 75 5.12 5.40 -12.75
CA LYS A 75 6.57 5.40 -12.47
C LYS A 75 6.91 5.39 -10.98
N HIS A 76 6.09 5.99 -10.15
CA HIS A 76 6.34 6.16 -8.73
C HIS A 76 5.59 5.11 -7.93
N CYS A 77 6.32 4.15 -7.37
CA CYS A 77 5.76 2.96 -6.73
C CYS A 77 5.97 3.00 -5.23
N TYR A 78 4.95 2.58 -4.48
CA TYR A 78 4.96 2.54 -3.03
C TYR A 78 4.34 1.22 -2.58
N LEU A 79 4.99 0.57 -1.62
CA LEU A 79 4.46 -0.65 -1.00
C LEU A 79 4.29 -0.39 0.49
N ILE A 80 3.05 -0.38 0.94
CA ILE A 80 2.69 -0.14 2.33
C ILE A 80 2.19 -1.45 2.93
N THR A 81 2.67 -1.79 4.12
CA THR A 81 2.34 -3.05 4.79
C THR A 81 1.49 -2.79 6.01
N PHE A 82 0.45 -3.61 6.17
CA PHE A 82 -0.44 -3.65 7.33
C PHE A 82 -0.50 -5.07 7.89
N ASP A 83 -0.85 -5.20 9.17
CA ASP A 83 -1.03 -6.52 9.81
C ASP A 83 -2.43 -7.09 9.61
N SER A 84 -3.40 -6.25 9.21
CA SER A 84 -4.79 -6.65 9.09
C SER A 84 -5.56 -5.79 8.09
N LYS A 85 -6.71 -6.29 7.65
CA LYS A 85 -7.66 -5.51 6.84
C LYS A 85 -8.19 -4.30 7.62
N GLU A 86 -8.44 -4.49 8.91
CA GLU A 86 -8.93 -3.44 9.80
C GLU A 86 -7.91 -2.31 9.92
N GLY A 87 -6.64 -2.64 10.03
CA GLY A 87 -5.56 -1.65 10.06
C GLY A 87 -5.48 -0.84 8.76
N ARG A 88 -5.54 -1.52 7.62
CA ARG A 88 -5.60 -0.85 6.32
C ARG A 88 -6.81 0.05 6.20
N ASP A 89 -7.99 -0.40 6.65
CA ASP A 89 -9.21 0.37 6.56
C ASP A 89 -9.16 1.63 7.44
N ARG A 90 -8.55 1.54 8.64
CA ARG A 90 -8.29 2.72 9.47
C ARG A 90 -7.37 3.73 8.79
N TYR A 91 -6.32 3.23 8.12
CA TYR A 91 -5.42 4.08 7.34
C TYR A 91 -6.19 4.85 6.25
N LEU A 92 -7.05 4.19 5.50
CA LEU A 92 -7.79 4.81 4.40
C LEU A 92 -8.69 5.97 4.85
N VAL A 93 -9.22 5.92 6.07
CA VAL A 93 -10.09 6.96 6.63
C VAL A 93 -9.37 7.89 7.61
N HIS A 94 -8.09 7.66 7.86
CA HIS A 94 -7.30 8.47 8.77
C HIS A 94 -7.18 9.91 8.27
N SER A 95 -7.26 10.89 9.18
CA SER A 95 -7.20 12.31 8.81
C SER A 95 -5.90 12.68 8.08
N ASP A 96 -4.77 12.10 8.47
CA ASP A 96 -3.49 12.36 7.80
C ASP A 96 -3.43 11.75 6.40
N HIS A 97 -4.05 10.60 6.17
CA HIS A 97 -4.19 10.03 4.84
C HIS A 97 -5.07 10.92 3.95
N LYS A 98 -6.17 11.43 4.49
CA LYS A 98 -7.05 12.36 3.75
C LYS A 98 -6.33 13.62 3.34
N LYS A 99 -5.53 14.22 4.23
CA LYS A 99 -4.71 15.39 3.91
C LYS A 99 -3.72 15.10 2.80
N PHE A 100 -3.07 13.94 2.85
CA PHE A 100 -2.15 13.52 1.79
C PHE A 100 -2.89 13.34 0.47
N SER A 101 -4.07 12.73 0.47
CA SER A 101 -4.89 12.53 -0.74
C SER A 101 -5.30 13.86 -1.37
N GLU A 102 -5.60 14.86 -0.56
CA GLU A 102 -5.91 16.22 -1.03
C GLU A 102 -4.69 16.91 -1.66
N LEU A 103 -3.50 16.61 -1.16
CA LEU A 103 -2.25 17.14 -1.72
C LEU A 103 -1.91 16.51 -3.07
N VAL A 104 -1.99 15.19 -3.17
CA VAL A 104 -1.56 14.45 -4.36
C VAL A 104 -2.63 14.43 -5.46
N GLY A 105 -3.90 14.40 -5.09
CA GLY A 105 -4.99 14.26 -6.04
C GLY A 105 -4.94 15.23 -7.23
N PRO A 106 -4.74 16.53 -7.01
CA PRO A 106 -4.71 17.50 -8.12
C PRO A 106 -3.56 17.35 -9.10
N VAL A 107 -2.48 16.68 -8.73
CA VAL A 107 -1.25 16.60 -9.55
C VAL A 107 -1.05 15.27 -10.24
N VAL A 108 -1.82 14.23 -9.87
CA VAL A 108 -1.76 12.93 -10.54
C VAL A 108 -2.77 12.87 -11.69
N GLU A 109 -2.35 12.26 -12.79
CA GLU A 109 -3.23 11.91 -13.89
C GLU A 109 -4.03 10.65 -13.57
N ASP A 110 -3.38 9.69 -12.91
CA ASP A 110 -3.99 8.41 -12.56
C ASP A 110 -3.27 7.77 -11.36
N VAL A 111 -3.99 6.91 -10.64
CA VAL A 111 -3.49 6.17 -9.49
C VAL A 111 -3.86 4.69 -9.68
N PHE A 112 -2.89 3.83 -9.44
CA PHE A 112 -3.08 2.38 -9.48
C PHE A 112 -2.92 1.83 -8.06
N VAL A 113 -3.91 1.05 -7.60
CA VAL A 113 -3.89 0.45 -6.26
C VAL A 113 -4.26 -1.02 -6.35
N VAL A 114 -3.44 -1.88 -5.75
CA VAL A 114 -3.72 -3.31 -5.60
C VAL A 114 -3.35 -3.73 -4.19
N ASP A 115 -4.25 -4.44 -3.53
CA ASP A 115 -3.98 -5.01 -2.22
C ASP A 115 -3.94 -6.53 -2.31
N TYR A 116 -3.00 -7.13 -1.59
CA TYR A 116 -2.90 -8.59 -1.54
C TYR A 116 -2.28 -9.03 -0.22
N TRP A 117 -2.65 -10.25 0.20
CA TRP A 117 -1.96 -10.93 1.28
C TRP A 117 -0.66 -11.51 0.76
N ALA A 118 0.45 -11.15 1.40
CA ALA A 118 1.74 -11.72 1.05
C ALA A 118 1.75 -13.21 1.41
N THR A 119 2.02 -14.04 0.42
CA THR A 119 2.17 -15.49 0.57
C THR A 119 3.52 -15.91 0.02
N LYS A 120 3.94 -17.11 0.39
CA LYS A 120 5.23 -17.60 -0.02
C LYS A 120 5.14 -18.97 -0.70
#